data_09ccd9dd979b6f04585928cd0d1fb50c
#
_entry.id   09ccd9dd979b6f04585928cd0d1fb50c
#
_cell.length_a   1.000
_cell.length_b   1.000
_cell.length_c   1.000
_cell.angle_alpha   90.00
_cell.angle_beta   90.00
_cell.angle_gamma   90.00
#
_symmetry.space_group_name_H-M   'P 1'
#
loop_
_entity.id
_entity.type
_entity.pdbx_description
1 polymer ?
#
loop_
_entity_poly.entity_id
_entity_poly.type
_entity_poly.pdbx_seq_one_letter_code
_entity_poly.pdbx_strand_id
1 'polypeptide(L)'
;MMQIAAVFAQLERETIAERVQDNMLMLSYTGRWLGGKTPFGFSGERIMQNKELGVEKSYSRLVPNDEMEIVRLVFEKYEEFGSFHAVQVYLHERRLLDKNASRTTDFFIRNLLSNPVYCAADEAARSYFEERGSKVAGEAALWDGRHGIMPYNRHSEKKEGTFQREVKEWVLAVGEHEGTIEGERFVRIQRRIAANKERYNSFTSATNDYALLSGLLYCAKCGKRMYTKPQNKKGRGASAASWFYVCETQKKYTSKACSCRAVMGQRLDDAVLKAFDDAFVQNTDLAAQIEKLRPNGIQKKEAGIEKIRWEKRKQEIDREQHTLYGMM
;
A
#
# COMPACT_ATOMS: atom_id res chain seq x y z
N MET A 1 -26.03 -21.29 -33.25
CA MET A 1 -25.88 -19.90 -33.68
C MET A 1 -25.52 -18.93 -32.53
N MET A 2 -26.19 -19.00 -31.35
CA MET A 2 -25.87 -18.11 -30.21
C MET A 2 -24.40 -18.21 -29.70
N GLN A 3 -23.81 -19.40 -29.66
CA GLN A 3 -22.43 -19.57 -29.19
C GLN A 3 -21.40 -18.91 -30.11
N ILE A 4 -21.61 -18.95 -31.41
CA ILE A 4 -20.72 -18.32 -32.39
C ILE A 4 -20.76 -16.79 -32.25
N ALA A 5 -21.95 -16.20 -32.10
CA ALA A 5 -22.11 -14.78 -31.88
C ALA A 5 -21.44 -14.30 -30.58
N ALA A 6 -21.49 -15.11 -29.51
CA ALA A 6 -20.84 -14.81 -28.25
C ALA A 6 -19.30 -14.80 -28.37
N VAL A 7 -18.73 -15.75 -29.14
CA VAL A 7 -17.28 -15.81 -29.41
C VAL A 7 -16.82 -14.59 -30.23
N PHE A 8 -17.58 -14.21 -31.27
CA PHE A 8 -17.27 -13.00 -32.07
C PHE A 8 -17.33 -11.73 -31.20
N ALA A 9 -18.36 -11.59 -30.36
CA ALA A 9 -18.47 -10.44 -29.46
C ALA A 9 -17.33 -10.39 -28.43
N GLN A 10 -16.81 -11.53 -28.00
CA GLN A 10 -15.64 -11.59 -27.11
C GLN A 10 -14.37 -11.20 -27.83
N LEU A 11 -14.10 -11.73 -29.04
CA LEU A 11 -12.96 -11.35 -29.87
C LEU A 11 -12.96 -9.86 -30.22
N GLU A 12 -14.13 -9.30 -30.52
CA GLU A 12 -14.27 -7.88 -30.78
C GLU A 12 -13.89 -7.03 -29.55
N ARG A 13 -14.36 -7.42 -28.36
CA ARG A 13 -13.99 -6.75 -27.09
C ARG A 13 -12.49 -6.82 -26.83
N GLU A 14 -11.87 -7.98 -27.03
CA GLU A 14 -10.44 -8.17 -26.85
C GLU A 14 -9.64 -7.30 -27.82
N THR A 15 -10.04 -7.27 -29.09
CA THR A 15 -9.41 -6.43 -30.12
C THR A 15 -9.55 -4.93 -29.81
N ILE A 16 -10.72 -4.50 -29.34
CA ILE A 16 -10.93 -3.10 -28.91
C ILE A 16 -10.06 -2.78 -27.70
N ALA A 17 -9.99 -3.68 -26.72
CA ALA A 17 -9.16 -3.50 -25.51
C ALA A 17 -7.67 -3.38 -25.87
N GLU A 18 -7.15 -4.21 -26.76
CA GLU A 18 -5.77 -4.13 -27.28
C GLU A 18 -5.51 -2.80 -27.97
N ARG A 19 -6.38 -2.37 -28.90
CA ARG A 19 -6.24 -1.08 -29.58
C ARG A 19 -6.27 0.11 -28.63
N VAL A 20 -7.12 0.08 -27.59
CA VAL A 20 -7.16 1.11 -26.55
C VAL A 20 -5.86 1.12 -25.76
N GLN A 21 -5.34 -0.05 -25.40
CA GLN A 21 -4.07 -0.18 -24.68
C GLN A 21 -2.89 0.35 -25.49
N ASP A 22 -2.81 0.00 -26.76
CA ASP A 22 -1.78 0.48 -27.68
C ASP A 22 -1.84 2.00 -27.87
N ASN A 23 -3.04 2.55 -28.07
CA ASN A 23 -3.23 4.00 -28.13
C ASN A 23 -2.81 4.70 -26.85
N MET A 24 -3.17 4.17 -25.67
CA MET A 24 -2.77 4.73 -24.38
C MET A 24 -1.25 4.66 -24.20
N LEU A 25 -0.62 3.58 -24.67
CA LEU A 25 0.84 3.44 -24.63
C LEU A 25 1.49 4.48 -25.56
N MET A 26 1.01 4.66 -26.79
CA MET A 26 1.52 5.68 -27.71
C MET A 26 1.37 7.10 -27.13
N LEU A 27 0.22 7.40 -26.53
CA LEU A 27 -0.01 8.68 -25.87
C LEU A 27 0.88 8.88 -24.65
N SER A 28 1.27 7.81 -23.94
CA SER A 28 2.15 7.91 -22.78
C SER A 28 3.53 8.47 -23.11
N TYR A 29 4.02 8.27 -24.34
CA TYR A 29 5.29 8.83 -24.79
C TYR A 29 5.22 10.34 -25.08
N THR A 30 4.02 10.92 -25.16
CA THR A 30 3.84 12.37 -25.40
C THR A 30 3.98 13.24 -24.15
N GLY A 31 4.05 12.66 -22.96
CA GLY A 31 4.13 13.40 -21.70
C GLY A 31 2.83 14.07 -21.25
N ARG A 32 1.72 13.89 -21.98
CA ARG A 32 0.43 14.50 -21.64
C ARG A 32 -0.25 13.77 -20.49
N TRP A 33 -0.96 14.49 -19.64
CA TRP A 33 -1.84 13.87 -18.63
C TRP A 33 -3.01 13.15 -19.32
N LEU A 34 -3.06 11.81 -19.19
CA LEU A 34 -4.09 10.97 -19.84
C LEU A 34 -5.38 10.84 -19.00
N GLY A 35 -5.52 11.59 -17.94
CA GLY A 35 -6.70 11.57 -17.09
C GLY A 35 -6.54 10.72 -15.84
N GLY A 36 -7.65 10.48 -15.14
CA GLY A 36 -7.71 9.78 -13.87
C GLY A 36 -7.66 10.73 -12.66
N LYS A 37 -7.35 10.18 -11.47
CA LYS A 37 -7.22 10.98 -10.26
C LYS A 37 -5.94 11.80 -10.29
N THR A 38 -6.06 13.12 -10.16
CA THR A 38 -4.90 14.01 -10.10
C THR A 38 -4.00 13.67 -8.91
N PRO A 39 -2.67 13.71 -9.10
CA PRO A 39 -1.73 13.59 -7.99
C PRO A 39 -1.95 14.69 -6.96
N PHE A 40 -1.67 14.41 -5.70
CA PHE A 40 -1.76 15.39 -4.62
C PHE A 40 -0.86 16.61 -4.93
N GLY A 41 -1.34 17.81 -4.67
CA GLY A 41 -0.63 19.05 -5.02
C GLY A 41 -0.83 19.52 -6.47
N PHE A 42 -1.59 18.76 -7.28
CA PHE A 42 -1.95 19.16 -8.65
C PHE A 42 -3.47 19.22 -8.83
N SER A 43 -3.88 20.13 -9.68
CA SER A 43 -5.24 20.22 -10.24
C SER A 43 -5.19 19.98 -11.75
N GLY A 44 -6.26 19.43 -12.33
CA GLY A 44 -6.38 19.26 -13.78
C GLY A 44 -6.97 20.52 -14.41
N GLU A 45 -6.23 21.15 -15.30
CA GLU A 45 -6.73 22.25 -16.14
C GLU A 45 -7.06 21.73 -17.53
N ARG A 46 -8.25 22.08 -18.04
CA ARG A 46 -8.67 21.69 -19.38
C ARG A 46 -8.20 22.70 -20.40
N ILE A 47 -7.37 22.30 -21.35
CA ILE A 47 -6.88 23.13 -22.43
C ILE A 47 -7.66 22.80 -23.69
N MET A 48 -8.23 23.84 -24.32
CA MET A 48 -8.86 23.74 -25.62
C MET A 48 -7.81 24.00 -26.71
N GLN A 49 -7.61 23.04 -27.58
CA GLN A 49 -6.70 23.18 -28.72
C GLN A 49 -7.55 23.46 -29.97
N ASN A 50 -7.56 24.72 -30.40
CA ASN A 50 -8.17 25.09 -31.68
C ASN A 50 -7.29 24.53 -32.83
N LYS A 51 -7.80 23.53 -33.53
CA LYS A 51 -7.20 23.15 -34.81
C LYS A 51 -7.95 23.90 -35.92
N GLU A 52 -7.20 24.42 -36.88
CA GLU A 52 -7.69 25.15 -38.08
C GLU A 52 -8.71 24.39 -38.91
N LEU A 53 -9.00 23.13 -38.59
CA LEU A 53 -9.93 22.21 -39.28
C LEU A 53 -11.26 21.97 -38.54
N GLY A 54 -11.69 22.88 -37.65
CA GLY A 54 -13.04 22.86 -37.06
C GLY A 54 -13.34 21.74 -36.07
N VAL A 55 -12.35 20.94 -35.67
CA VAL A 55 -12.50 19.93 -34.59
C VAL A 55 -11.82 20.42 -33.32
N GLU A 56 -12.62 20.85 -32.34
CA GLU A 56 -12.13 21.20 -31.02
C GLU A 56 -11.67 19.94 -30.30
N LYS A 57 -10.35 19.80 -30.10
CA LYS A 57 -9.78 18.77 -29.22
C LYS A 57 -9.40 19.41 -27.91
N SER A 58 -9.88 18.85 -26.80
CA SER A 58 -9.47 19.26 -25.45
C SER A 58 -8.61 18.18 -24.81
N TYR A 59 -7.60 18.58 -24.05
CA TYR A 59 -6.82 17.73 -23.19
C TYR A 59 -6.63 18.36 -21.83
N SER A 60 -6.25 17.58 -20.85
CA SER A 60 -6.02 18.09 -19.50
C SER A 60 -4.53 18.17 -19.20
N ARG A 61 -4.12 19.26 -18.55
CA ARG A 61 -2.77 19.50 -18.04
C ARG A 61 -2.79 19.52 -16.52
N LEU A 62 -1.70 19.08 -15.88
CA LEU A 62 -1.51 19.23 -14.44
C LEU A 62 -0.98 20.63 -14.14
N VAL A 63 -1.64 21.30 -13.20
CA VAL A 63 -1.24 22.62 -12.69
C VAL A 63 -1.07 22.51 -11.17
N PRO A 64 0.03 23.03 -10.59
CA PRO A 64 0.22 23.05 -9.14
C PRO A 64 -0.92 23.80 -8.43
N ASN A 65 -1.35 23.29 -7.28
CA ASN A 65 -2.30 23.95 -6.39
C ASN A 65 -1.67 24.22 -5.01
N ASP A 66 -2.43 24.79 -4.08
CA ASP A 66 -1.97 25.15 -2.73
C ASP A 66 -1.39 23.96 -1.94
N GLU A 67 -1.82 22.72 -2.24
CA GLU A 67 -1.30 21.52 -1.60
C GLU A 67 0.16 21.22 -2.01
N MET A 68 0.70 21.87 -3.06
CA MET A 68 2.06 21.67 -3.52
C MET A 68 3.11 22.10 -2.47
N GLU A 69 2.81 23.08 -1.65
CA GLU A 69 3.68 23.47 -0.52
C GLU A 69 3.84 22.32 0.49
N ILE A 70 2.78 21.55 0.70
CA ILE A 70 2.84 20.36 1.56
C ILE A 70 3.70 19.27 0.92
N VAL A 71 3.64 19.12 -0.40
CA VAL A 71 4.52 18.18 -1.14
C VAL A 71 5.99 18.53 -0.89
N ARG A 72 6.38 19.81 -1.10
CA ARG A 72 7.76 20.29 -0.86
C ARG A 72 8.19 20.02 0.57
N LEU A 73 7.32 20.32 1.53
CA LEU A 73 7.57 20.09 2.96
C LEU A 73 7.78 18.59 3.27
N VAL A 74 7.01 17.70 2.66
CA VAL A 74 7.16 16.25 2.85
C VAL A 74 8.52 15.76 2.36
N PHE A 75 8.97 16.24 1.20
CA PHE A 75 10.31 15.93 0.68
C PHE A 75 11.40 16.44 1.61
N GLU A 76 11.32 17.69 2.07
CA GLU A 76 12.25 18.30 3.01
C GLU A 76 12.33 17.50 4.32
N LYS A 77 11.19 17.21 4.93
CA LYS A 77 11.15 16.52 6.22
C LYS A 77 11.56 15.06 6.11
N TYR A 78 11.36 14.42 4.96
CA TYR A 78 11.91 13.09 4.76
C TYR A 78 13.44 13.08 4.62
N GLU A 79 14.03 14.09 4.01
CA GLU A 79 15.49 14.24 4.00
C GLU A 79 16.05 14.45 5.41
N GLU A 80 15.38 15.24 6.23
CA GLU A 80 15.77 15.49 7.62
C GLU A 80 15.64 14.22 8.48
N PHE A 81 14.48 13.59 8.50
CA PHE A 81 14.17 12.50 9.43
C PHE A 81 14.54 11.10 8.91
N GLY A 82 14.47 10.87 7.60
CA GLY A 82 14.71 9.56 6.97
C GLY A 82 13.67 8.49 7.27
N SER A 83 12.52 8.85 7.80
CA SER A 83 11.47 7.93 8.22
C SER A 83 10.10 8.44 7.81
N PHE A 84 9.30 7.60 7.14
CA PHE A 84 7.91 7.93 6.80
C PHE A 84 7.08 8.24 8.04
N HIS A 85 7.26 7.43 9.09
CA HIS A 85 6.56 7.60 10.35
C HIS A 85 6.90 8.95 11.03
N ALA A 86 8.16 9.37 11.02
CA ALA A 86 8.54 10.65 11.58
C ALA A 86 7.91 11.83 10.81
N VAL A 87 7.87 11.74 9.48
CA VAL A 87 7.15 12.73 8.64
C VAL A 87 5.65 12.72 8.95
N GLN A 88 5.05 11.55 9.09
CA GLN A 88 3.64 11.41 9.46
C GLN A 88 3.33 12.11 10.79
N VAL A 89 4.14 11.87 11.81
CA VAL A 89 4.00 12.49 13.13
C VAL A 89 4.11 14.01 13.02
N TYR A 90 5.11 14.50 12.29
CA TYR A 90 5.32 15.93 12.06
C TYR A 90 4.10 16.61 11.42
N LEU A 91 3.54 16.02 10.35
CA LEU A 91 2.38 16.55 9.65
C LEU A 91 1.12 16.53 10.54
N HIS A 92 0.96 15.47 11.34
CA HIS A 92 -0.15 15.33 12.26
C HIS A 92 -0.09 16.34 13.41
N GLU A 93 1.07 16.53 14.04
CA GLU A 93 1.25 17.48 15.16
C GLU A 93 0.96 18.93 14.73
N ARG A 94 1.21 19.25 13.46
CA ARG A 94 0.95 20.57 12.86
C ARG A 94 -0.40 20.70 12.18
N ARG A 95 -1.21 19.67 12.17
CA ARG A 95 -2.54 19.62 11.52
C ARG A 95 -2.55 20.04 10.05
N LEU A 96 -1.46 19.75 9.32
CA LEU A 96 -1.29 20.17 7.95
C LEU A 96 -2.18 19.41 6.95
N LEU A 97 -2.69 18.23 7.33
CA LEU A 97 -3.52 17.35 6.48
C LEU A 97 -4.82 16.90 7.16
N ASP A 98 -5.31 17.64 8.14
CA ASP A 98 -6.42 17.24 9.04
C ASP A 98 -7.77 17.02 8.36
N LYS A 99 -7.96 17.50 7.13
CA LYS A 99 -9.24 17.34 6.41
C LYS A 99 -9.54 15.92 5.94
N ASN A 100 -8.53 15.03 5.94
CA ASN A 100 -8.66 13.62 5.56
C ASN A 100 -7.64 12.75 6.30
N ALA A 101 -8.05 12.04 7.33
CA ALA A 101 -7.20 11.12 8.10
C ALA A 101 -6.47 10.07 7.24
N SER A 102 -6.99 9.75 6.05
CA SER A 102 -6.35 8.84 5.08
C SER A 102 -5.10 9.42 4.42
N ARG A 103 -4.95 10.77 4.40
CA ARG A 103 -3.78 11.45 3.81
C ARG A 103 -2.60 11.60 4.77
N THR A 104 -2.73 11.18 6.02
CA THR A 104 -1.65 11.20 7.03
C THR A 104 -1.12 9.81 7.34
N THR A 105 -1.11 8.89 6.38
CA THR A 105 -0.59 7.53 6.58
C THR A 105 0.81 7.40 6.00
N ASP A 106 1.61 6.49 6.57
CA ASP A 106 2.92 6.10 6.00
C ASP A 106 2.80 5.71 4.52
N PHE A 107 1.69 5.07 4.15
CA PHE A 107 1.41 4.67 2.77
C PHE A 107 1.24 5.89 1.85
N PHE A 108 0.49 6.90 2.28
CA PHE A 108 0.33 8.14 1.51
C PHE A 108 1.67 8.85 1.31
N ILE A 109 2.46 9.02 2.39
CA ILE A 109 3.77 9.66 2.34
C ILE A 109 4.73 8.91 1.43
N ARG A 110 4.75 7.57 1.53
CA ARG A 110 5.56 6.72 0.65
C ARG A 110 5.18 6.91 -0.81
N ASN A 111 3.87 6.85 -1.13
CA ASN A 111 3.39 7.02 -2.50
C ASN A 111 3.72 8.40 -3.06
N LEU A 112 3.63 9.45 -2.23
CA LEU A 112 3.98 10.80 -2.61
C LEU A 112 5.48 10.88 -2.93
N LEU A 113 6.35 10.47 -2.01
CA LEU A 113 7.80 10.51 -2.19
C LEU A 113 8.30 9.63 -3.35
N SER A 114 7.59 8.56 -3.68
CA SER A 114 7.96 7.63 -4.76
C SER A 114 7.31 7.97 -6.11
N ASN A 115 6.59 9.08 -6.21
CA ASN A 115 5.92 9.45 -7.46
C ASN A 115 6.81 10.37 -8.31
N PRO A 116 7.26 9.90 -9.50
CA PRO A 116 8.10 10.70 -10.38
C PRO A 116 7.47 12.00 -10.87
N VAL A 117 6.15 12.17 -10.77
CA VAL A 117 5.46 13.39 -11.22
C VAL A 117 5.96 14.66 -10.52
N TYR A 118 6.54 14.54 -9.33
CA TYR A 118 7.13 15.68 -8.63
C TYR A 118 8.58 15.95 -9.00
N CYS A 119 9.23 15.01 -9.68
CA CYS A 119 10.64 15.09 -10.05
C CYS A 119 10.80 15.94 -11.30
N ALA A 120 11.78 16.85 -11.28
CA ALA A 120 12.22 17.53 -12.47
C ALA A 120 12.85 16.52 -13.46
N ALA A 121 12.51 16.67 -14.72
CA ALA A 121 13.06 15.86 -15.79
C ALA A 121 14.46 16.38 -16.16
N ASP A 122 15.46 15.98 -15.39
CA ASP A 122 16.86 16.30 -15.60
C ASP A 122 17.69 15.03 -15.86
N GLU A 123 18.97 15.20 -16.16
CA GLU A 123 19.89 14.12 -16.47
C GLU A 123 20.06 13.12 -15.31
N ALA A 124 20.05 13.59 -14.06
CA ALA A 124 20.18 12.72 -12.90
C ALA A 124 18.97 11.77 -12.75
N ALA A 125 17.77 12.32 -12.95
CA ALA A 125 16.55 11.53 -12.94
C ALA A 125 16.47 10.56 -14.13
N ARG A 126 16.88 11.02 -15.33
CA ARG A 126 16.91 10.20 -16.53
C ARG A 126 17.81 8.97 -16.32
N SER A 127 19.06 9.18 -15.98
CA SER A 127 20.06 8.13 -15.74
C SER A 127 19.55 7.13 -14.68
N TYR A 128 18.99 7.63 -13.59
CA TYR A 128 18.45 6.79 -12.51
C TYR A 128 17.36 5.83 -12.99
N PHE A 129 16.44 6.29 -13.84
CA PHE A 129 15.34 5.44 -14.34
C PHE A 129 15.80 4.53 -15.47
N GLU A 130 16.75 4.96 -16.33
CA GLU A 130 17.38 4.11 -17.35
C GLU A 130 18.15 2.95 -16.71
N GLU A 131 18.95 3.20 -15.68
CA GLU A 131 19.66 2.17 -14.89
C GLU A 131 18.70 1.12 -14.31
N ARG A 132 17.45 1.50 -14.00
CA ARG A 132 16.42 0.61 -13.48
C ARG A 132 15.58 -0.08 -14.56
N GLY A 133 15.91 0.13 -15.82
CA GLY A 133 15.26 -0.48 -16.97
C GLY A 133 13.89 0.10 -17.32
N SER A 134 13.55 1.30 -16.82
CA SER A 134 12.32 2.00 -17.22
C SER A 134 12.38 2.43 -18.67
N LYS A 135 11.21 2.53 -19.32
CA LYS A 135 11.08 3.08 -20.66
C LYS A 135 11.07 4.61 -20.58
N VAL A 136 12.23 5.22 -20.84
CA VAL A 136 12.37 6.68 -20.83
C VAL A 136 12.11 7.22 -22.23
N ALA A 137 11.14 8.13 -22.34
CA ALA A 137 10.71 8.73 -23.59
C ALA A 137 11.34 10.11 -23.82
N GLY A 138 11.57 10.44 -25.09
CA GLY A 138 12.11 11.73 -25.51
C GLY A 138 13.63 11.77 -25.59
N GLU A 139 14.11 12.73 -26.36
CA GLU A 139 15.54 12.97 -26.52
C GLU A 139 16.13 13.56 -25.22
N ALA A 140 17.43 13.38 -25.03
CA ALA A 140 18.15 13.91 -23.83
C ALA A 140 17.97 15.43 -23.68
N ALA A 141 17.92 16.15 -24.76
CA ALA A 141 17.73 17.61 -24.76
C ALA A 141 16.40 18.08 -24.13
N LEU A 142 15.38 17.21 -24.07
CA LEU A 142 14.09 17.52 -23.44
C LEU A 142 14.15 17.39 -21.89
N TRP A 143 15.16 16.70 -21.37
CA TRP A 143 15.37 16.51 -19.93
C TRP A 143 16.20 17.69 -19.36
N ASP A 144 15.65 18.88 -19.51
CA ASP A 144 16.30 20.16 -19.23
C ASP A 144 16.17 20.62 -17.76
N GLY A 145 15.49 19.83 -16.91
CA GLY A 145 15.27 20.13 -15.50
C GLY A 145 14.13 21.13 -15.21
N ARG A 146 13.46 21.66 -16.24
CA ARG A 146 12.35 22.63 -16.06
C ARG A 146 11.01 21.94 -15.89
N HIS A 147 10.77 20.96 -16.74
CA HIS A 147 9.52 20.21 -16.74
C HIS A 147 9.58 19.06 -15.74
N GLY A 148 8.40 18.61 -15.29
CA GLY A 148 8.28 17.42 -14.45
C GLY A 148 8.21 16.13 -15.27
N ILE A 149 8.42 15.00 -14.63
CA ILE A 149 8.29 13.69 -15.27
C ILE A 149 6.84 13.21 -15.22
N MET A 150 6.29 12.80 -16.34
CA MET A 150 4.98 12.16 -16.42
C MET A 150 5.13 10.64 -16.43
N PRO A 151 4.78 9.96 -15.32
CA PRO A 151 4.90 8.52 -15.21
C PRO A 151 3.62 7.80 -15.60
N TYR A 152 3.75 6.76 -16.43
CA TYR A 152 2.65 5.90 -16.85
C TYR A 152 2.94 4.44 -16.50
N ASN A 153 1.93 3.60 -16.61
CA ASN A 153 2.00 2.16 -16.36
C ASN A 153 2.54 1.80 -14.97
N ARG A 154 2.32 2.67 -13.97
CA ARG A 154 2.80 2.46 -12.59
C ARG A 154 1.97 1.45 -11.80
N HIS A 155 0.72 1.28 -12.16
CA HIS A 155 -0.23 0.44 -11.44
C HIS A 155 -0.89 -0.56 -12.39
N SER A 156 -1.24 -1.72 -11.87
CA SER A 156 -2.12 -2.68 -12.53
C SER A 156 -3.36 -2.88 -11.67
N GLU A 157 -4.52 -2.87 -12.30
CA GLU A 157 -5.76 -3.25 -11.65
C GLU A 157 -6.00 -4.75 -11.84
N LYS A 158 -6.19 -5.47 -10.74
CA LYS A 158 -6.58 -6.86 -10.71
C LYS A 158 -7.85 -6.98 -9.88
N LYS A 159 -8.58 -8.09 -10.00
CA LYS A 159 -9.79 -8.34 -9.20
C LYS A 159 -9.57 -8.19 -7.68
N GLU A 160 -8.35 -8.39 -7.23
CA GLU A 160 -7.93 -8.32 -5.82
C GLU A 160 -7.48 -6.92 -5.38
N GLY A 161 -7.40 -5.94 -6.29
CA GLY A 161 -7.01 -4.55 -5.98
C GLY A 161 -6.00 -3.96 -6.95
N THR A 162 -5.54 -2.76 -6.62
CA THR A 162 -4.54 -2.03 -7.39
C THR A 162 -3.13 -2.34 -6.87
N PHE A 163 -2.27 -2.85 -7.72
CA PHE A 163 -0.89 -3.21 -7.40
C PHE A 163 0.08 -2.27 -8.10
N GLN A 164 1.17 -1.90 -7.42
CA GLN A 164 2.25 -1.15 -8.04
C GLN A 164 3.09 -2.09 -8.91
N ARG A 165 3.33 -1.70 -10.17
CA ARG A 165 4.21 -2.41 -11.09
C ARG A 165 5.67 -2.17 -10.76
N GLU A 166 6.54 -3.06 -11.21
CA GLU A 166 7.98 -2.87 -11.11
C GLU A 166 8.42 -1.64 -11.92
N VAL A 167 9.47 -0.95 -11.44
CA VAL A 167 9.98 0.27 -12.06
C VAL A 167 10.39 0.06 -13.52
N LYS A 168 10.89 -1.12 -13.87
CA LYS A 168 11.25 -1.48 -15.26
C LYS A 168 10.06 -1.48 -16.24
N GLU A 169 8.83 -1.60 -15.73
CA GLU A 169 7.63 -1.58 -16.56
C GLU A 169 7.08 -0.16 -16.79
N TRP A 170 7.62 0.82 -16.06
CA TRP A 170 7.13 2.19 -16.14
C TRP A 170 7.55 2.84 -17.45
N VAL A 171 6.66 3.70 -17.97
CA VAL A 171 6.96 4.60 -19.07
C VAL A 171 7.05 6.00 -18.48
N LEU A 172 8.16 6.68 -18.74
CA LEU A 172 8.45 8.01 -18.20
C LEU A 172 8.69 8.95 -19.38
N ALA A 173 7.91 10.01 -19.43
CA ALA A 173 8.04 11.05 -20.45
C ALA A 173 8.17 12.42 -19.78
N VAL A 174 8.76 13.38 -20.48
CA VAL A 174 8.77 14.76 -20.02
C VAL A 174 7.36 15.33 -20.11
N GLY A 175 6.82 15.80 -18.98
CA GLY A 175 5.47 16.33 -18.87
C GLY A 175 5.39 17.81 -19.24
N GLU A 176 4.16 18.35 -19.34
CA GLU A 176 3.91 19.77 -19.57
C GLU A 176 3.90 20.60 -18.26
N HIS A 177 3.92 19.95 -17.10
CA HIS A 177 3.95 20.59 -15.79
C HIS A 177 5.39 20.89 -15.35
N GLU A 178 5.56 21.83 -14.46
CA GLU A 178 6.88 22.16 -13.89
C GLU A 178 7.37 21.07 -12.92
N GLY A 179 8.68 20.79 -12.97
CA GLY A 179 9.35 19.95 -11.99
C GLY A 179 9.38 20.62 -10.62
N THR A 180 8.90 19.93 -9.59
CA THR A 180 8.81 20.50 -8.24
C THR A 180 10.06 20.22 -7.42
N ILE A 181 10.69 19.06 -7.62
CA ILE A 181 11.83 18.54 -6.88
C ILE A 181 12.95 18.23 -7.87
N GLU A 182 14.14 18.76 -7.64
CA GLU A 182 15.33 18.49 -8.45
C GLU A 182 15.62 16.99 -8.54
N GLY A 183 16.06 16.53 -9.72
CA GLY A 183 16.28 15.11 -9.96
C GLY A 183 17.31 14.48 -9.03
N GLU A 184 18.44 15.14 -8.78
CA GLU A 184 19.43 14.64 -7.81
C GLU A 184 18.83 14.45 -6.41
N ARG A 185 18.02 15.40 -5.97
CA ARG A 185 17.32 15.35 -4.69
C ARG A 185 16.34 14.20 -4.65
N PHE A 186 15.53 14.03 -5.69
CA PHE A 186 14.59 12.94 -5.82
C PHE A 186 15.31 11.58 -5.80
N VAL A 187 16.36 11.41 -6.60
CA VAL A 187 17.16 10.17 -6.68
C VAL A 187 17.79 9.81 -5.33
N ARG A 188 18.35 10.79 -4.62
CA ARG A 188 18.91 10.59 -3.27
C ARG A 188 17.86 10.04 -2.30
N ILE A 189 16.63 10.58 -2.36
CA ILE A 189 15.51 10.11 -1.56
C ILE A 189 15.11 8.69 -1.95
N GLN A 190 15.01 8.36 -3.25
CA GLN A 190 14.69 6.99 -3.70
C GLN A 190 15.74 5.97 -3.24
N ARG A 191 17.02 6.31 -3.31
CA ARG A 191 18.12 5.45 -2.81
C ARG A 191 17.98 5.23 -1.30
N ARG A 192 17.65 6.27 -0.53
CA ARG A 192 17.41 6.16 0.92
C ARG A 192 16.20 5.28 1.25
N ILE A 193 15.10 5.41 0.49
CA ILE A 193 13.91 4.55 0.63
C ILE A 193 14.27 3.09 0.38
N ALA A 194 15.02 2.80 -0.67
CA ALA A 194 15.47 1.44 -1.00
C ALA A 194 16.35 0.84 0.10
N ALA A 195 17.35 1.58 0.57
CA ALA A 195 18.24 1.16 1.66
C ALA A 195 17.47 0.89 2.97
N ASN A 196 16.48 1.72 3.29
CA ASN A 196 15.63 1.50 4.45
C ASN A 196 14.78 0.22 4.30
N LYS A 197 14.28 -0.08 3.10
CA LYS A 197 13.50 -1.29 2.81
C LYS A 197 14.35 -2.56 3.01
N GLU A 198 15.59 -2.57 2.54
CA GLU A 198 16.51 -3.69 2.71
C GLU A 198 16.80 -3.97 4.18
N ARG A 199 17.07 -2.91 4.98
CA ARG A 199 17.23 -3.04 6.44
C ARG A 199 15.99 -3.62 7.13
N TYR A 200 14.79 -3.29 6.65
CA TYR A 200 13.54 -3.75 7.26
C TYR A 200 13.21 -5.21 6.88
N ASN A 201 13.55 -5.64 5.66
CA ASN A 201 13.33 -7.02 5.20
C ASN A 201 14.21 -8.06 5.90
N SER A 202 15.27 -7.62 6.59
CA SER A 202 16.07 -8.49 7.45
C SER A 202 15.37 -8.93 8.74
N PHE A 203 14.24 -8.30 9.08
CA PHE A 203 13.40 -8.68 10.21
C PHE A 203 12.18 -9.44 9.68
N THR A 204 12.23 -10.76 9.66
CA THR A 204 11.08 -11.62 9.40
C THR A 204 9.94 -11.24 10.35
N SER A 205 8.77 -10.95 9.80
CA SER A 205 7.56 -10.73 10.60
C SER A 205 7.23 -12.05 11.31
N ALA A 206 7.41 -12.09 12.62
CA ALA A 206 6.91 -13.20 13.41
C ALA A 206 5.39 -13.28 13.23
N THR A 207 4.86 -14.46 12.91
CA THR A 207 3.44 -14.76 12.98
C THR A 207 2.94 -14.46 14.37
N ASN A 208 1.74 -13.89 14.48
CA ASN A 208 1.19 -13.46 15.77
C ASN A 208 0.44 -14.61 16.46
N ASP A 209 1.15 -15.70 16.73
CA ASP A 209 0.56 -16.94 17.30
C ASP A 209 0.44 -16.90 18.83
N TYR A 210 0.94 -15.82 19.46
CA TYR A 210 1.10 -15.73 20.93
C TYR A 210 0.08 -14.83 21.61
N ALA A 211 -0.72 -14.05 20.88
CA ALA A 211 -1.61 -13.06 21.45
C ALA A 211 -3.09 -13.43 21.20
N LEU A 212 -3.73 -13.97 22.24
CA LEU A 212 -5.09 -14.49 22.21
C LEU A 212 -6.12 -13.43 21.76
N LEU A 213 -6.01 -12.21 22.29
CA LEU A 213 -6.97 -11.13 22.06
C LEU A 213 -6.61 -10.25 20.85
N SER A 214 -5.74 -10.74 19.95
CA SER A 214 -5.36 -9.99 18.75
C SER A 214 -6.58 -9.70 17.87
N GLY A 215 -6.77 -8.41 17.56
CA GLY A 215 -7.91 -7.95 16.73
C GLY A 215 -9.24 -7.78 17.47
N LEU A 216 -9.35 -8.22 18.71
CA LEU A 216 -10.57 -8.13 19.53
C LEU A 216 -10.61 -6.91 20.44
N LEU A 217 -9.45 -6.32 20.76
CA LEU A 217 -9.35 -5.23 21.72
C LEU A 217 -9.51 -3.85 21.10
N TYR A 218 -10.19 -2.98 21.83
CA TYR A 218 -10.37 -1.57 21.48
C TYR A 218 -9.92 -0.67 22.63
N CYS A 219 -9.33 0.47 22.27
CA CYS A 219 -8.89 1.46 23.24
C CYS A 219 -10.06 2.18 23.88
N ALA A 220 -10.23 2.09 25.21
CA ALA A 220 -11.31 2.77 25.92
C ALA A 220 -11.24 4.32 25.85
N LYS A 221 -10.07 4.89 25.51
CA LYS A 221 -9.88 6.35 25.43
C LYS A 221 -10.21 6.95 24.08
N CYS A 222 -9.89 6.27 22.96
CA CYS A 222 -10.09 6.80 21.60
C CYS A 222 -10.91 5.89 20.68
N GLY A 223 -11.40 4.74 21.16
CA GLY A 223 -12.21 3.79 20.40
C GLY A 223 -11.49 3.04 19.26
N LYS A 224 -10.20 3.31 19.02
CA LYS A 224 -9.44 2.64 17.96
C LYS A 224 -8.96 1.26 18.41
N ARG A 225 -8.71 0.37 17.44
CA ARG A 225 -8.20 -0.98 17.72
C ARG A 225 -6.87 -0.95 18.45
N MET A 226 -6.61 -2.00 19.22
CA MET A 226 -5.29 -2.23 19.83
C MET A 226 -4.55 -3.30 19.03
N TYR A 227 -3.25 -3.09 18.86
CA TYR A 227 -2.35 -4.00 18.15
C TYR A 227 -1.36 -4.64 19.12
N THR A 228 -0.94 -5.84 18.79
CA THR A 228 0.12 -6.53 19.52
C THR A 228 1.49 -5.97 19.15
N LYS A 229 2.33 -5.76 20.14
CA LYS A 229 3.73 -5.34 19.99
C LYS A 229 4.60 -6.30 20.78
N PRO A 230 5.41 -7.15 20.13
CA PRO A 230 6.36 -8.01 20.83
C PRO A 230 7.46 -7.16 21.47
N GLN A 231 7.90 -7.56 22.65
CA GLN A 231 9.05 -6.96 23.32
C GLN A 231 10.29 -7.82 23.02
N ASN A 232 11.10 -7.37 22.06
CA ASN A 232 12.38 -7.99 21.80
C ASN A 232 13.37 -7.60 22.89
N LYS A 233 13.62 -8.47 23.86
CA LYS A 233 14.78 -8.35 24.74
C LYS A 233 16.00 -8.79 23.96
N LYS A 234 16.80 -7.86 23.44
CA LYS A 234 18.14 -8.15 22.93
C LYS A 234 18.94 -8.83 24.07
N GLY A 235 19.34 -10.07 23.88
CA GLY A 235 20.39 -10.70 24.66
C GLY A 235 20.03 -11.76 25.70
N ARG A 236 18.82 -12.32 25.76
CA ARG A 236 18.53 -13.52 26.55
C ARG A 236 17.68 -14.49 25.73
N GLY A 237 18.09 -15.78 25.80
CA GLY A 237 17.55 -16.86 24.98
C GLY A 237 16.03 -16.87 24.84
N ALA A 238 15.59 -17.44 23.74
CA ALA A 238 14.21 -17.47 23.25
C ALA A 238 13.25 -18.25 24.17
N SER A 239 13.01 -17.77 25.39
CA SER A 239 11.94 -18.29 26.23
C SER A 239 11.00 -17.14 26.59
N ALA A 240 9.75 -17.28 26.18
CA ALA A 240 8.58 -16.41 26.44
C ALA A 240 8.76 -14.94 25.99
N ALA A 241 8.48 -14.71 24.72
CA ALA A 241 8.34 -13.35 24.19
C ALA A 241 7.22 -12.63 24.95
N SER A 242 7.58 -11.68 25.80
CA SER A 242 6.57 -10.78 26.39
C SER A 242 6.05 -9.85 25.29
N TRP A 243 4.76 -9.62 25.25
CA TRP A 243 4.10 -8.70 24.31
C TRP A 243 3.21 -7.73 25.03
N PHE A 244 2.88 -6.64 24.34
CA PHE A 244 1.96 -5.62 24.82
C PHE A 244 0.85 -5.39 23.81
N TYR A 245 -0.33 -5.07 24.28
CA TYR A 245 -1.40 -4.48 23.49
C TYR A 245 -1.24 -2.96 23.52
N VAL A 246 -1.09 -2.36 22.35
CA VAL A 246 -0.83 -0.92 22.15
C VAL A 246 -1.92 -0.31 21.30
N CYS A 247 -2.42 0.86 21.70
CA CYS A 247 -3.42 1.59 20.94
C CYS A 247 -2.91 1.98 19.55
N GLU A 248 -3.75 1.82 18.51
CA GLU A 248 -3.44 2.19 17.13
C GLU A 248 -3.04 3.66 17.00
N THR A 249 -3.79 4.56 17.65
CA THR A 249 -3.51 6.01 17.61
C THR A 249 -2.14 6.31 18.21
N GLN A 250 -1.80 5.65 19.33
CA GLN A 250 -0.49 5.81 19.95
C GLN A 250 0.63 5.22 19.07
N LYS A 251 0.38 4.10 18.41
CA LYS A 251 1.35 3.47 17.49
C LYS A 251 1.60 4.29 16.24
N LYS A 252 0.53 4.88 15.66
CA LYS A 252 0.60 5.64 14.41
C LYS A 252 1.11 7.06 14.59
N TYR A 253 0.78 7.69 15.69
CA TYR A 253 1.12 9.10 15.90
C TYR A 253 2.11 9.29 17.05
N THR A 254 1.66 9.36 18.29
CA THR A 254 2.52 9.41 19.49
C THR A 254 1.69 9.16 20.75
N SER A 255 2.38 9.06 21.90
CA SER A 255 1.70 9.04 23.22
C SER A 255 0.90 10.32 23.50
N LYS A 256 1.20 11.44 22.82
CA LYS A 256 0.43 12.69 22.94
C LYS A 256 -0.94 12.59 22.27
N ALA A 257 -1.08 11.79 21.20
CA ALA A 257 -2.33 11.62 20.47
C ALA A 257 -3.35 10.73 21.22
N CYS A 258 -2.88 9.82 22.07
CA CYS A 258 -3.73 9.02 22.95
C CYS A 258 -2.98 8.67 24.23
N SER A 259 -3.58 8.99 25.39
CA SER A 259 -3.01 8.73 26.72
C SER A 259 -3.22 7.29 27.21
N CYS A 260 -3.67 6.36 26.36
CA CYS A 260 -3.81 4.96 26.71
C CYS A 260 -2.44 4.33 26.96
N ARG A 261 -2.24 3.69 28.12
CA ARG A 261 -0.99 2.96 28.38
C ARG A 261 -1.00 1.61 27.67
N ALA A 262 0.17 1.16 27.26
CA ALA A 262 0.34 -0.20 26.75
C ALA A 262 0.03 -1.21 27.86
N VAL A 263 -0.72 -2.25 27.54
CA VAL A 263 -1.15 -3.29 28.48
C VAL A 263 -0.32 -4.54 28.22
N MET A 264 0.22 -5.15 29.29
CA MET A 264 0.97 -6.40 29.19
C MET A 264 0.05 -7.52 28.68
N GLY A 265 0.40 -8.12 27.53
CA GLY A 265 -0.46 -9.05 26.82
C GLY A 265 -0.80 -10.28 27.63
N GLN A 266 0.20 -10.96 28.18
CA GLN A 266 -0.02 -12.18 28.96
C GLN A 266 -0.96 -11.96 30.13
N ARG A 267 -0.77 -10.87 30.91
CA ARG A 267 -1.66 -10.58 32.03
C ARG A 267 -3.11 -10.33 31.64
N LEU A 268 -3.32 -9.69 30.49
CA LEU A 268 -4.66 -9.42 30.00
C LEU A 268 -5.31 -10.69 29.45
N ASP A 269 -4.57 -11.50 28.70
CA ASP A 269 -5.04 -12.76 28.15
C ASP A 269 -5.43 -13.72 29.29
N ASP A 270 -4.58 -13.85 30.33
CA ASP A 270 -4.85 -14.68 31.51
C ASP A 270 -6.09 -14.18 32.28
N ALA A 271 -6.23 -12.85 32.45
CA ALA A 271 -7.38 -12.28 33.13
C ALA A 271 -8.70 -12.53 32.38
N VAL A 272 -8.69 -12.42 31.05
CA VAL A 272 -9.87 -12.69 30.23
C VAL A 272 -10.21 -14.18 30.24
N LEU A 273 -9.21 -15.07 30.12
CA LEU A 273 -9.43 -16.51 30.23
C LEU A 273 -10.04 -16.89 31.59
N LYS A 274 -9.47 -16.35 32.67
CA LYS A 274 -10.02 -16.58 34.02
C LYS A 274 -11.44 -16.08 34.17
N ALA A 275 -11.75 -14.87 33.68
CA ALA A 275 -13.10 -14.33 33.70
C ALA A 275 -14.08 -15.19 32.90
N PHE A 276 -13.61 -15.75 31.76
CA PHE A 276 -14.36 -16.65 30.94
C PHE A 276 -14.64 -17.99 31.66
N ASP A 277 -13.61 -18.59 32.27
CA ASP A 277 -13.74 -19.82 33.05
C ASP A 277 -14.71 -19.62 34.24
N ASP A 278 -14.56 -18.52 34.98
CA ASP A 278 -15.44 -18.19 36.11
C ASP A 278 -16.89 -18.03 35.65
N ALA A 279 -17.12 -17.38 34.50
CA ALA A 279 -18.45 -17.22 33.91
C ALA A 279 -19.06 -18.57 33.44
N PHE A 280 -18.23 -19.47 32.91
CA PHE A 280 -18.67 -20.81 32.48
C PHE A 280 -18.96 -21.72 33.69
N VAL A 281 -18.12 -21.71 34.70
CA VAL A 281 -18.30 -22.53 35.91
C VAL A 281 -19.52 -22.11 36.71
N GLN A 282 -19.79 -20.79 36.79
CA GLN A 282 -20.94 -20.24 37.53
C GLN A 282 -22.27 -20.30 36.73
N ASN A 283 -22.25 -20.46 35.44
CA ASN A 283 -23.43 -20.40 34.57
C ASN A 283 -23.50 -21.63 33.65
N THR A 284 -23.95 -22.78 34.23
CA THR A 284 -24.27 -23.99 33.43
C THR A 284 -25.31 -23.74 32.36
N ASP A 285 -26.10 -22.68 32.47
CA ASP A 285 -27.10 -22.26 31.47
C ASP A 285 -26.48 -21.52 30.28
N LEU A 286 -25.33 -20.90 30.42
CA LEU A 286 -24.64 -20.16 29.35
C LEU A 286 -24.11 -21.12 28.27
N ALA A 287 -23.57 -22.27 28.64
CA ALA A 287 -23.13 -23.31 27.72
C ALA A 287 -24.31 -23.85 26.89
N ALA A 288 -25.45 -24.06 27.55
CA ALA A 288 -26.70 -24.50 26.89
C ALA A 288 -27.29 -23.41 25.98
N GLN A 289 -27.15 -22.13 26.32
CA GLN A 289 -27.57 -21.00 25.48
C GLN A 289 -26.67 -20.82 24.27
N ILE A 290 -25.34 -20.96 24.40
CA ILE A 290 -24.40 -20.92 23.27
C ILE A 290 -24.66 -22.08 22.33
N GLU A 291 -24.94 -23.28 22.83
CA GLU A 291 -25.27 -24.43 22.02
C GLU A 291 -26.56 -24.21 21.20
N LYS A 292 -27.58 -23.54 21.81
CA LYS A 292 -28.82 -23.15 21.13
C LYS A 292 -28.64 -22.05 20.10
N LEU A 293 -27.63 -21.17 20.27
CA LEU A 293 -27.29 -20.08 19.32
C LEU A 293 -26.40 -20.55 18.19
N ARG A 294 -25.82 -21.74 18.25
CA ARG A 294 -25.08 -22.31 17.12
C ARG A 294 -26.04 -22.58 15.96
N PRO A 295 -25.96 -21.82 14.86
CA PRO A 295 -26.83 -22.10 13.71
C PRO A 295 -26.46 -23.48 13.15
N ASN A 296 -27.43 -24.36 13.01
CA ASN A 296 -27.27 -25.72 12.45
C ASN A 296 -26.60 -25.80 11.07
N GLY A 297 -26.36 -24.66 10.42
CA GLY A 297 -25.65 -24.55 9.15
C GLY A 297 -24.13 -24.28 9.25
N ILE A 298 -23.63 -23.84 10.41
CA ILE A 298 -22.20 -23.49 10.56
C ILE A 298 -21.37 -24.75 10.76
N GLN A 299 -21.85 -25.73 11.51
CA GLN A 299 -21.16 -27.01 11.72
C GLN A 299 -20.89 -27.77 10.41
N LYS A 300 -21.83 -27.77 9.44
CA LYS A 300 -21.59 -28.38 8.13
C LYS A 300 -20.59 -27.59 7.26
N LYS A 301 -20.56 -26.26 7.38
CA LYS A 301 -19.60 -25.43 6.62
C LYS A 301 -18.20 -25.49 7.22
N GLU A 302 -18.07 -25.46 8.54
CA GLU A 302 -16.77 -25.55 9.22
C GLU A 302 -16.14 -26.93 9.05
N ALA A 303 -16.90 -28.01 9.23
CA ALA A 303 -16.44 -29.37 8.94
C ALA A 303 -16.07 -29.55 7.46
N GLY A 304 -16.78 -28.90 6.53
CA GLY A 304 -16.45 -28.90 5.11
C GLY A 304 -15.15 -28.14 4.81
N ILE A 305 -14.94 -26.99 5.44
CA ILE A 305 -13.72 -26.16 5.27
C ILE A 305 -12.51 -26.86 5.92
N GLU A 306 -12.67 -27.45 7.10
CA GLU A 306 -11.64 -28.23 7.76
C GLU A 306 -11.25 -29.46 6.94
N LYS A 307 -12.22 -30.19 6.42
CA LYS A 307 -11.98 -31.34 5.54
C LYS A 307 -11.18 -30.96 4.30
N ILE A 308 -11.55 -29.85 3.63
CA ILE A 308 -10.80 -29.32 2.47
C ILE A 308 -9.38 -28.90 2.85
N ARG A 309 -9.19 -28.35 4.05
CA ARG A 309 -7.86 -27.94 4.55
C ARG A 309 -6.97 -29.15 4.85
N TRP A 310 -7.54 -30.19 5.45
CA TRP A 310 -6.86 -31.45 5.71
C TRP A 310 -6.54 -32.23 4.42
N GLU A 311 -7.43 -32.23 3.45
CA GLU A 311 -7.20 -32.86 2.15
C GLU A 311 -6.07 -32.16 1.37
N LYS A 312 -6.04 -30.83 1.37
CA LYS A 312 -4.92 -30.05 0.79
C LYS A 312 -3.60 -30.35 1.48
N ARG A 313 -3.58 -30.36 2.82
CA ARG A 313 -2.36 -30.66 3.59
C ARG A 313 -1.87 -32.08 3.36
N LYS A 314 -2.77 -33.03 3.26
CA LYS A 314 -2.43 -34.42 2.90
C LYS A 314 -1.79 -34.48 1.52
N GLN A 315 -2.35 -33.82 0.51
CA GLN A 315 -1.78 -33.77 -0.84
C GLN A 315 -0.41 -33.11 -0.89
N GLU A 316 -0.15 -32.09 -0.07
CA GLU A 316 1.18 -31.49 0.05
C GLU A 316 2.18 -32.48 0.64
N ILE A 317 1.82 -33.15 1.73
CA ILE A 317 2.69 -34.20 2.36
C ILE A 317 2.96 -35.34 1.41
N ASP A 318 1.95 -35.81 0.68
CA ASP A 318 2.10 -36.91 -0.30
C ASP A 318 3.04 -36.47 -1.45
N ARG A 319 3.01 -35.22 -1.89
CA ARG A 319 3.96 -34.66 -2.89
C ARG A 319 5.37 -34.55 -2.33
N GLU A 320 5.53 -34.07 -1.10
CA GLU A 320 6.84 -33.98 -0.43
C GLU A 320 7.48 -35.40 -0.26
N GLN A 321 6.67 -36.37 0.12
CA GLN A 321 7.11 -37.76 0.21
C GLN A 321 7.53 -38.33 -1.16
N HIS A 322 6.72 -38.11 -2.20
CA HIS A 322 7.05 -38.56 -3.55
C HIS A 322 8.33 -37.91 -4.10
N THR A 323 8.59 -36.66 -3.73
CA THR A 323 9.84 -35.98 -4.11
C THR A 323 11.05 -36.54 -3.37
N LEU A 324 10.90 -36.90 -2.10
CA LEU A 324 11.97 -37.51 -1.31
C LEU A 324 12.29 -38.95 -1.75
N TYR A 325 11.28 -39.75 -2.10
CA TYR A 325 11.48 -41.10 -2.61
C TYR A 325 11.95 -41.18 -4.07
N GLY A 326 11.72 -40.10 -4.86
CA GLY A 326 12.22 -40.03 -6.24
C GLY A 326 13.65 -39.53 -6.36
N MET A 327 14.30 -39.16 -5.25
CA MET A 327 15.72 -38.76 -5.17
C MET A 327 16.63 -39.88 -4.59
N MET A 328 16.09 -41.04 -4.24
CA MET A 328 16.84 -42.26 -3.92
C MET A 328 16.88 -43.21 -5.12
#